data_f83ebd80c36ac2610b62a4f7158d105e
#
_entry.id   f83ebd80c36ac2610b62a4f7158d105e
#
_cell.length_a   1.000
_cell.length_b   1.000
_cell.length_c   1.000
_cell.angle_alpha   90.00
_cell.angle_beta   90.00
_cell.angle_gamma   90.00
#
_symmetry.space_group_name_H-M   'P 1'
#
loop_
_entity.id
_entity.type
_entity.pdbx_description
1 polymer ?
#
loop_
_entity_poly.entity_id
_entity_poly.type
_entity_poly.pdbx_seq_one_letter_code
_entity_poly.pdbx_strand_id
1 'polypeptide(L)'
;VVGKDGEGDGSMDMPGDPSGSADLSVLRQDGKASAGYVRIFDQRYEEFAEEVATAADYTIIVAENWQIIPLENLIARIGDETTLVAGVQTAEEARTAYETLEIGAEAVLLDSDSPDEIRETCEVRDEMGREQLDLRTAEVTEIEQTGSADRVCIDTGSLMEHDEGMLVGSMSRGLFFVHAETAESPYVASRPFRVNAG
;
A
#
# COMPACT_ATOMS: atom_id res chain seq x y z
N VAL A 1 -12.71 -2.83 5.95
CA VAL A 1 -12.94 -2.83 7.40
C VAL A 1 -13.76 -4.07 7.70
N VAL A 2 -13.13 -5.09 8.26
CA VAL A 2 -13.84 -6.28 8.74
C VAL A 2 -14.44 -5.90 10.09
N GLY A 3 -15.75 -5.66 10.12
CA GLY A 3 -16.46 -5.38 11.36
C GLY A 3 -16.44 -6.60 12.29
N LYS A 4 -16.44 -6.36 13.58
CA LYS A 4 -16.48 -7.35 14.67
C LYS A 4 -17.69 -8.32 14.62
N ASP A 5 -18.61 -8.12 13.70
CA ASP A 5 -19.87 -8.85 13.53
C ASP A 5 -19.94 -9.74 12.27
N GLY A 6 -18.78 -10.00 11.66
CA GLY A 6 -18.70 -10.97 10.57
C GLY A 6 -18.96 -12.36 11.15
N GLU A 7 -19.98 -13.05 10.67
CA GLU A 7 -20.23 -14.47 10.96
C GLU A 7 -19.04 -15.28 10.42
N GLY A 8 -17.96 -15.34 11.22
CA GLY A 8 -16.87 -16.27 10.98
C GLY A 8 -17.35 -17.65 11.41
N ASP A 9 -17.45 -18.58 10.48
CA ASP A 9 -17.62 -19.98 10.83
C ASP A 9 -16.29 -20.51 11.36
N GLY A 10 -16.16 -20.47 12.67
CA GLY A 10 -14.93 -20.65 13.44
C GLY A 10 -14.43 -22.09 13.55
N SER A 11 -14.51 -22.91 12.55
CA SER A 11 -13.73 -24.15 12.48
C SER A 11 -13.65 -24.67 11.06
N MET A 12 -12.50 -24.58 10.45
CA MET A 12 -12.10 -25.50 9.39
C MET A 12 -11.08 -26.46 9.95
N ASP A 13 -11.38 -27.78 9.89
CA ASP A 13 -10.36 -28.80 9.93
C ASP A 13 -9.53 -28.68 8.65
N MET A 14 -8.56 -27.78 8.65
CA MET A 14 -7.58 -27.70 7.57
C MET A 14 -6.52 -28.79 7.83
N PRO A 15 -6.14 -29.56 6.82
CA PRO A 15 -5.00 -30.46 6.93
C PRO A 15 -3.77 -29.63 7.34
N GLY A 16 -3.15 -29.97 8.46
CA GLY A 16 -1.96 -29.28 8.94
C GLY A 16 -2.15 -28.31 10.10
N ASP A 17 -3.40 -28.02 10.51
CA ASP A 17 -3.66 -27.16 11.67
C ASP A 17 -2.95 -27.67 12.93
N PRO A 18 -1.91 -26.97 13.44
CA PRO A 18 -1.13 -27.42 14.58
C PRO A 18 -1.88 -27.28 15.92
N SER A 19 -2.91 -26.44 15.97
CA SER A 19 -3.68 -26.17 17.21
C SER A 19 -4.94 -27.04 17.34
N GLY A 20 -5.43 -27.57 16.22
CA GLY A 20 -6.66 -28.36 16.18
C GLY A 20 -7.93 -27.55 16.40
N SER A 21 -7.93 -26.20 16.39
CA SER A 21 -9.17 -25.40 16.26
C SER A 21 -9.13 -23.91 16.60
N ALA A 22 -8.19 -23.36 17.37
CA ALA A 22 -8.49 -22.11 18.09
C ALA A 22 -7.93 -20.82 17.45
N ASP A 23 -6.89 -20.93 16.63
CA ASP A 23 -6.15 -19.77 16.13
C ASP A 23 -6.31 -19.52 14.63
N LEU A 24 -7.25 -20.21 14.01
CA LEU A 24 -7.67 -20.02 12.64
C LEU A 24 -9.11 -19.56 12.57
N SER A 25 -9.33 -18.46 11.90
CA SER A 25 -10.66 -18.00 11.51
C SER A 25 -10.73 -17.89 9.99
N VAL A 26 -11.76 -18.46 9.39
CA VAL A 26 -11.98 -18.40 7.95
C VAL A 26 -13.23 -17.58 7.65
N LEU A 27 -13.06 -16.51 6.89
CA LEU A 27 -14.17 -15.76 6.33
C LEU A 27 -14.60 -16.41 5.02
N ARG A 28 -15.91 -16.65 4.87
CA ARG A 28 -16.46 -17.27 3.66
C ARG A 28 -17.39 -16.31 2.94
N GLN A 29 -17.24 -16.25 1.65
CA GLN A 29 -18.16 -15.59 0.75
C GLN A 29 -18.66 -16.61 -0.28
N ASP A 30 -19.98 -16.75 -0.43
CA ASP A 30 -20.62 -17.71 -1.36
C ASP A 30 -20.13 -19.16 -1.18
N GLY A 31 -19.79 -19.56 0.06
CA GLY A 31 -19.32 -20.90 0.39
C GLY A 31 -17.84 -21.16 0.08
N LYS A 32 -17.11 -20.19 -0.46
CA LYS A 32 -15.65 -20.25 -0.65
C LYS A 32 -14.93 -19.55 0.47
N ALA A 33 -13.76 -20.04 0.85
CA ALA A 33 -12.88 -19.33 1.75
C ALA A 33 -12.37 -18.06 1.04
N SER A 34 -12.73 -16.89 1.57
CA SER A 34 -12.27 -15.60 1.02
C SER A 34 -11.09 -15.04 1.82
N ALA A 35 -11.02 -15.31 3.11
CA ALA A 35 -9.87 -14.93 3.93
C ALA A 35 -9.60 -15.95 5.02
N GLY A 36 -8.34 -16.22 5.26
CA GLY A 36 -7.87 -17.01 6.42
C GLY A 36 -7.12 -16.10 7.39
N TYR A 37 -7.42 -16.23 8.69
CA TYR A 37 -6.71 -15.55 9.76
C TYR A 37 -5.89 -16.56 10.54
N VAL A 38 -4.57 -16.34 10.58
CA VAL A 38 -3.63 -17.25 11.26
C VAL A 38 -2.83 -16.48 12.29
N ARG A 39 -2.92 -16.89 13.55
CA ARG A 39 -2.05 -16.37 14.60
C ARG A 39 -0.82 -17.24 14.73
N ILE A 40 0.34 -16.68 14.53
CA ILE A 40 1.61 -17.40 14.48
C ILE A 40 2.31 -17.36 15.83
N PHE A 41 2.61 -18.52 16.36
CA PHE A 41 3.34 -18.69 17.62
C PHE A 41 4.70 -19.37 17.42
N ASP A 42 4.82 -20.25 16.42
CA ASP A 42 6.04 -20.98 16.11
C ASP A 42 6.06 -21.37 14.61
N GLN A 43 7.14 -22.02 14.18
CA GLN A 43 7.36 -22.44 12.80
C GLN A 43 6.25 -23.33 12.21
N ARG A 44 5.53 -24.11 13.03
CA ARG A 44 4.44 -24.96 12.51
C ARG A 44 3.26 -24.13 12.03
N TYR A 45 3.04 -22.96 12.66
CA TYR A 45 2.01 -22.02 12.22
C TYR A 45 2.41 -21.26 10.95
N GLU A 46 3.72 -21.11 10.69
CA GLU A 46 4.20 -20.60 9.41
C GLU A 46 3.84 -21.56 8.27
N GLU A 47 4.15 -22.86 8.43
CA GLU A 47 3.79 -23.90 7.47
C GLU A 47 2.27 -23.95 7.24
N PHE A 48 1.50 -23.77 8.31
CA PHE A 48 0.06 -23.74 8.24
C PHE A 48 -0.47 -22.48 7.49
N ALA A 49 0.15 -21.33 7.69
CA ALA A 49 -0.19 -20.11 6.95
C ALA A 49 0.05 -20.26 5.43
N GLU A 50 1.09 -21.00 5.03
CA GLU A 50 1.34 -21.35 3.63
C GLU A 50 0.20 -22.21 3.04
N GLU A 51 -0.29 -23.20 3.79
CA GLU A 51 -1.43 -24.01 3.35
C GLU A 51 -2.71 -23.17 3.22
N VAL A 52 -2.94 -22.24 4.16
CA VAL A 52 -4.08 -21.30 4.09
C VAL A 52 -3.98 -20.41 2.87
N ALA A 53 -2.78 -19.94 2.54
CA ALA A 53 -2.53 -19.07 1.40
C ALA A 53 -2.94 -19.72 0.06
N THR A 54 -2.77 -21.02 -0.07
CA THR A 54 -3.21 -21.75 -1.28
C THR A 54 -4.73 -21.88 -1.41
N ALA A 55 -5.47 -21.66 -0.32
CA ALA A 55 -6.90 -21.92 -0.24
C ALA A 55 -7.77 -20.64 -0.13
N ALA A 56 -7.19 -19.50 0.18
CA ALA A 56 -7.89 -18.24 0.43
C ALA A 56 -7.36 -17.09 -0.43
N ASP A 57 -8.26 -16.17 -0.82
CA ASP A 57 -7.89 -14.97 -1.58
C ASP A 57 -7.06 -13.99 -0.74
N TYR A 58 -7.28 -13.99 0.59
CA TYR A 58 -6.55 -13.19 1.57
C TYR A 58 -6.05 -14.05 2.71
N THR A 59 -4.79 -13.88 3.10
CA THR A 59 -4.19 -14.52 4.27
C THR A 59 -3.75 -13.46 5.27
N ILE A 60 -4.46 -13.40 6.40
CA ILE A 60 -4.19 -12.46 7.48
C ILE A 60 -3.29 -13.17 8.50
N ILE A 61 -2.10 -12.64 8.69
CA ILE A 61 -1.11 -13.21 9.60
C ILE A 61 -0.89 -12.24 10.76
N VAL A 62 -1.02 -12.75 11.98
CA VAL A 62 -0.74 -12.00 13.21
C VAL A 62 0.32 -12.71 14.01
N ALA A 63 1.39 -12.04 14.35
CA ALA A 63 2.41 -12.51 15.27
C ALA A 63 2.46 -11.61 16.51
N GLU A 64 2.74 -12.21 17.68
CA GLU A 64 2.94 -11.41 18.90
C GLU A 64 4.22 -10.57 18.85
N ASN A 65 5.20 -11.02 18.09
CA ASN A 65 6.47 -10.34 17.94
C ASN A 65 7.12 -10.69 16.59
N TRP A 66 7.09 -9.75 15.66
CA TRP A 66 7.71 -9.86 14.36
C TRP A 66 9.25 -9.91 14.37
N GLN A 67 9.90 -9.63 15.50
CA GLN A 67 11.35 -9.83 15.66
C GLN A 67 11.72 -11.28 15.89
N ILE A 68 10.78 -12.08 16.41
CA ILE A 68 11.00 -13.50 16.68
C ILE A 68 10.57 -14.36 15.50
N ILE A 69 9.52 -13.92 14.81
CA ILE A 69 8.96 -14.59 13.64
C ILE A 69 9.12 -13.63 12.46
N PRO A 70 10.13 -13.86 11.61
CA PRO A 70 10.44 -12.95 10.52
C PRO A 70 9.33 -12.92 9.46
N LEU A 71 8.73 -11.75 9.26
CA LEU A 71 7.71 -11.54 8.24
C LEU A 71 8.26 -11.81 6.83
N GLU A 72 9.53 -11.51 6.60
CA GLU A 72 10.22 -11.78 5.33
C GLU A 72 10.20 -13.27 4.92
N ASN A 73 10.29 -14.17 5.87
CA ASN A 73 10.22 -15.61 5.56
C ASN A 73 8.83 -16.00 5.06
N LEU A 74 7.79 -15.44 5.65
CA LEU A 74 6.41 -15.70 5.26
C LEU A 74 6.10 -15.09 3.88
N ILE A 75 6.51 -13.85 3.64
CA ILE A 75 6.38 -13.20 2.33
C ILE A 75 7.07 -14.03 1.25
N ALA A 76 8.31 -14.47 1.50
CA ALA A 76 9.08 -15.25 0.53
C ALA A 76 8.48 -16.63 0.22
N ARG A 77 7.76 -17.23 1.15
CA ARG A 77 7.16 -18.57 1.00
C ARG A 77 5.76 -18.49 0.39
N ILE A 78 4.95 -17.55 0.83
CA ILE A 78 3.58 -17.36 0.36
C ILE A 78 3.57 -16.79 -1.07
N GLY A 79 4.51 -15.89 -1.39
CA GLY A 79 4.60 -15.30 -2.72
C GLY A 79 3.30 -14.63 -3.16
N ASP A 80 2.96 -14.78 -4.44
CA ASP A 80 1.78 -14.17 -5.06
C ASP A 80 0.52 -15.07 -5.01
N GLU A 81 0.50 -16.11 -4.17
CA GLU A 81 -0.63 -17.07 -4.14
C GLU A 81 -1.88 -16.48 -3.48
N THR A 82 -1.72 -15.51 -2.59
CA THR A 82 -2.79 -14.84 -1.83
C THR A 82 -2.40 -13.39 -1.56
N THR A 83 -3.37 -12.53 -1.31
CA THR A 83 -3.09 -11.20 -0.76
C THR A 83 -2.70 -11.33 0.71
N LEU A 84 -1.43 -11.08 1.02
CA LEU A 84 -0.89 -11.16 2.36
C LEU A 84 -1.22 -9.90 3.17
N VAL A 85 -1.88 -10.09 4.32
CA VAL A 85 -2.24 -9.02 5.25
C VAL A 85 -1.51 -9.22 6.58
N ALA A 86 -0.60 -8.31 6.92
CA ALA A 86 0.13 -8.37 8.18
C ALA A 86 -0.66 -7.69 9.32
N GLY A 87 -0.85 -8.40 10.43
CA GLY A 87 -1.42 -7.83 11.65
C GLY A 87 -0.39 -6.99 12.39
N VAL A 88 -0.70 -5.74 12.69
CA VAL A 88 0.18 -4.76 13.32
C VAL A 88 -0.56 -4.01 14.42
N GLN A 89 0.18 -3.45 15.38
CA GLN A 89 -0.39 -2.68 16.50
C GLN A 89 -0.09 -1.19 16.42
N THR A 90 0.91 -0.81 15.64
CA THR A 90 1.36 0.57 15.48
C THR A 90 1.60 0.93 14.02
N ALA A 91 1.64 2.24 13.74
CA ALA A 91 1.99 2.76 12.42
C ALA A 91 3.45 2.43 12.03
N GLU A 92 4.36 2.34 13.00
CA GLU A 92 5.76 1.94 12.78
C GLU A 92 5.85 0.47 12.33
N GLU A 93 5.09 -0.41 12.96
CA GLU A 93 4.99 -1.81 12.54
C GLU A 93 4.35 -1.93 11.14
N ALA A 94 3.34 -1.11 10.85
CA ALA A 94 2.74 -1.04 9.52
C ALA A 94 3.76 -0.64 8.45
N ARG A 95 4.57 0.40 8.72
CA ARG A 95 5.66 0.81 7.83
C ARG A 95 6.65 -0.33 7.61
N THR A 96 7.09 -0.98 8.68
CA THR A 96 7.99 -2.14 8.59
C THR A 96 7.40 -3.26 7.75
N ALA A 97 6.11 -3.58 7.92
CA ALA A 97 5.45 -4.63 7.16
C ALA A 97 5.39 -4.33 5.66
N TYR A 98 5.12 -3.08 5.28
CA TYR A 98 5.12 -2.65 3.89
C TYR A 98 6.54 -2.58 3.27
N GLU A 99 7.56 -2.25 4.05
CA GLU A 99 8.95 -2.09 3.60
C GLU A 99 9.74 -3.41 3.65
N THR A 100 9.16 -4.47 4.22
CA THR A 100 9.84 -5.76 4.34
C THR A 100 10.04 -6.39 2.97
N LEU A 101 11.29 -6.63 2.59
CA LEU A 101 11.68 -6.99 1.23
C LEU A 101 11.27 -5.90 0.21
N GLU A 102 11.49 -6.15 -1.07
CA GLU A 102 11.06 -5.23 -2.14
C GLU A 102 9.54 -5.27 -2.38
N ILE A 103 8.87 -6.32 -1.94
CA ILE A 103 7.44 -6.56 -2.20
C ILE A 103 6.60 -6.09 -1.00
N GLY A 104 7.05 -6.37 0.24
CA GLY A 104 6.29 -6.07 1.45
C GLY A 104 5.01 -6.91 1.60
N ALA A 105 4.23 -6.62 2.64
CA ALA A 105 2.85 -7.08 2.73
C ALA A 105 1.97 -6.16 1.87
N GLU A 106 0.99 -6.72 1.14
CA GLU A 106 0.10 -5.93 0.30
C GLU A 106 -0.91 -5.11 1.11
N ALA A 107 -1.16 -5.52 2.34
CA ALA A 107 -2.05 -4.81 3.25
C ALA A 107 -1.64 -5.03 4.72
N VAL A 108 -2.14 -4.18 5.59
CA VAL A 108 -2.00 -4.35 7.05
C VAL A 108 -3.37 -4.37 7.73
N LEU A 109 -3.46 -5.13 8.82
CA LEU A 109 -4.58 -5.13 9.75
C LEU A 109 -4.12 -4.47 11.04
N LEU A 110 -4.51 -3.22 11.27
CA LEU A 110 -4.17 -2.50 12.49
C LEU A 110 -5.11 -2.91 13.64
N ASP A 111 -4.55 -3.44 14.73
CA ASP A 111 -5.24 -3.73 15.99
C ASP A 111 -4.93 -2.63 17.01
N SER A 112 -5.61 -1.49 16.87
CA SER A 112 -5.44 -0.34 17.76
C SER A 112 -6.74 0.46 17.88
N ASP A 113 -7.04 0.92 19.10
CA ASP A 113 -8.16 1.84 19.37
C ASP A 113 -7.68 3.31 19.37
N SER A 114 -6.40 3.59 19.12
CA SER A 114 -5.82 4.93 19.09
C SER A 114 -6.15 5.65 17.79
N PRO A 115 -6.85 6.81 17.82
CA PRO A 115 -7.12 7.59 16.61
C PRO A 115 -5.85 8.10 15.92
N ASP A 116 -4.77 8.30 16.67
CA ASP A 116 -3.49 8.77 16.11
C ASP A 116 -2.81 7.64 15.35
N GLU A 117 -2.73 6.43 15.89
CA GLU A 117 -2.20 5.25 15.21
C GLU A 117 -3.00 4.94 13.93
N ILE A 118 -4.33 5.07 13.97
CA ILE A 118 -5.17 4.85 12.78
C ILE A 118 -4.83 5.86 11.68
N ARG A 119 -4.66 7.13 12.03
CA ARG A 119 -4.33 8.20 11.08
C ARG A 119 -2.93 7.98 10.48
N GLU A 120 -1.93 7.76 11.34
CA GLU A 120 -0.55 7.55 10.94
C GLU A 120 -0.40 6.29 10.06
N THR A 121 -1.12 5.20 10.37
CA THR A 121 -1.14 4.00 9.53
C THR A 121 -1.74 4.27 8.15
N CYS A 122 -2.79 5.10 8.06
CA CYS A 122 -3.34 5.51 6.78
C CYS A 122 -2.34 6.35 5.97
N GLU A 123 -1.60 7.25 6.62
CA GLU A 123 -0.55 8.05 5.99
C GLU A 123 0.58 7.15 5.45
N VAL A 124 1.04 6.18 6.27
CA VAL A 124 2.03 5.17 5.84
C VAL A 124 1.56 4.42 4.59
N ARG A 125 0.33 3.92 4.59
CA ARG A 125 -0.24 3.22 3.41
C ARG A 125 -0.22 4.11 2.17
N ASP A 126 -0.60 5.37 2.31
CA ASP A 126 -0.66 6.31 1.18
C ASP A 126 0.73 6.68 0.65
N GLU A 127 1.74 6.66 1.51
CA GLU A 127 3.15 6.84 1.14
C GLU A 127 3.72 5.62 0.39
N MET A 128 3.40 4.40 0.82
CA MET A 128 3.97 3.17 0.26
C MET A 128 3.56 2.89 -1.19
N GLY A 129 2.39 3.36 -1.61
CA GLY A 129 1.93 3.24 -3.00
C GLY A 129 2.57 4.23 -3.97
N ARG A 130 3.50 5.07 -3.52
CA ARG A 130 4.10 6.14 -4.31
C ARG A 130 5.58 5.87 -4.55
N GLU A 131 5.98 5.76 -5.79
CA GLU A 131 7.40 5.79 -6.17
C GLU A 131 7.98 7.15 -5.79
N GLN A 132 8.91 7.16 -4.84
CA GLN A 132 9.60 8.39 -4.44
C GLN A 132 10.70 8.71 -5.43
N LEU A 133 10.55 9.84 -6.12
CA LEU A 133 11.57 10.36 -7.02
C LEU A 133 12.43 11.40 -6.30
N ASP A 134 13.75 11.26 -6.42
CA ASP A 134 14.71 12.22 -5.86
C ASP A 134 14.71 13.50 -6.70
N LEU A 135 13.91 14.48 -6.30
CA LEU A 135 13.85 15.78 -6.96
C LEU A 135 15.05 16.63 -6.60
N ARG A 136 15.70 17.21 -7.62
CA ARG A 136 16.84 18.11 -7.45
C ARG A 136 16.50 19.50 -7.97
N THR A 137 16.98 20.50 -7.27
CA THR A 137 16.89 21.89 -7.73
C THR A 137 17.95 22.13 -8.81
N ALA A 138 17.54 22.70 -9.94
CA ALA A 138 18.41 23.13 -11.00
C ALA A 138 18.45 24.67 -11.10
N GLU A 139 19.60 25.23 -11.46
CA GLU A 139 19.76 26.65 -11.74
C GLU A 139 19.78 26.90 -13.24
N VAL A 140 19.00 27.88 -13.72
CA VAL A 140 19.01 28.27 -15.13
C VAL A 140 20.28 29.09 -15.39
N THR A 141 21.19 28.55 -16.18
CA THR A 141 22.48 29.19 -16.50
C THR A 141 22.47 29.99 -17.81
N GLU A 142 21.56 29.64 -18.73
CA GLU A 142 21.46 30.30 -20.04
C GLU A 142 20.01 30.20 -20.57
N ILE A 143 19.55 31.26 -21.22
CA ILE A 143 18.27 31.29 -21.92
C ILE A 143 18.52 31.74 -23.36
N GLU A 144 18.15 30.88 -24.32
CA GLU A 144 18.21 31.17 -25.75
C GLU A 144 16.79 31.21 -26.34
N GLN A 145 16.50 32.27 -27.10
CA GLN A 145 15.21 32.35 -27.82
C GLN A 145 15.30 31.57 -29.14
N THR A 146 14.58 30.46 -29.22
CA THR A 146 14.56 29.58 -30.40
C THR A 146 13.42 29.85 -31.39
N GLY A 147 12.58 30.85 -31.13
CA GLY A 147 11.43 31.22 -31.97
C GLY A 147 10.08 30.83 -31.34
N SER A 148 9.06 30.66 -32.17
CA SER A 148 7.74 30.26 -31.70
C SER A 148 7.65 28.75 -31.52
N ALA A 149 7.12 28.32 -30.38
CA ALA A 149 6.80 26.94 -30.10
C ALA A 149 5.31 26.79 -29.74
N ASP A 150 4.79 25.60 -29.87
CA ASP A 150 3.43 25.30 -29.46
C ASP A 150 3.35 25.16 -27.94
N ARG A 151 2.31 25.76 -27.35
CA ARG A 151 2.00 25.60 -25.93
C ARG A 151 1.07 24.42 -25.75
N VAL A 152 1.44 23.50 -24.87
CA VAL A 152 0.66 22.30 -24.58
C VAL A 152 0.03 22.42 -23.21
N CYS A 153 -1.30 22.33 -23.15
CA CYS A 153 -2.04 22.15 -21.91
C CYS A 153 -2.50 20.70 -21.82
N ILE A 154 -2.15 20.05 -20.72
CA ILE A 154 -2.51 18.66 -20.47
C ILE A 154 -3.63 18.66 -19.44
N ASP A 155 -4.79 18.11 -19.81
CA ASP A 155 -5.90 17.89 -18.90
C ASP A 155 -5.88 16.43 -18.43
N THR A 156 -5.80 16.23 -17.12
CA THR A 156 -5.79 14.91 -16.49
C THR A 156 -7.20 14.44 -16.17
N GLY A 157 -7.36 13.13 -15.98
CA GLY A 157 -8.64 12.55 -15.53
C GLY A 157 -8.89 12.67 -14.03
N SER A 158 -7.95 13.25 -13.27
CA SER A 158 -8.03 13.44 -11.82
C SER A 158 -7.88 14.93 -11.46
N LEU A 159 -8.42 15.30 -10.30
CA LEU A 159 -8.18 16.62 -9.70
C LEU A 159 -6.93 16.50 -8.83
N MET A 160 -5.98 17.39 -9.06
CA MET A 160 -4.72 17.46 -8.32
C MET A 160 -4.81 18.49 -7.18
N GLU A 161 -4.12 18.21 -6.10
CA GLU A 161 -4.01 19.12 -4.96
C GLU A 161 -2.97 20.23 -5.21
N HIS A 162 -2.80 21.13 -4.23
CA HIS A 162 -2.01 22.34 -4.42
C HIS A 162 -0.54 22.10 -4.73
N ASP A 163 0.02 21.02 -4.26
CA ASP A 163 1.43 20.59 -4.43
C ASP A 163 1.60 19.43 -5.42
N GLU A 164 0.54 19.05 -6.11
CA GLU A 164 0.55 18.04 -7.15
C GLU A 164 0.77 18.62 -8.56
N GLY A 165 1.28 17.78 -9.46
CA GLY A 165 1.57 18.17 -10.83
C GLY A 165 2.01 16.98 -11.68
N MET A 166 2.76 17.26 -12.74
CA MET A 166 3.28 16.23 -13.65
C MET A 166 4.77 16.40 -13.89
N LEU A 167 5.44 15.29 -14.15
CA LEU A 167 6.79 15.29 -14.69
C LEU A 167 6.74 15.44 -16.20
N VAL A 168 7.37 16.49 -16.71
CA VAL A 168 7.39 16.85 -18.12
C VAL A 168 8.83 16.88 -18.63
N GLY A 169 9.09 16.27 -19.77
CA GLY A 169 10.41 16.27 -20.38
C GLY A 169 10.73 14.99 -21.13
N SER A 170 11.97 14.57 -21.05
CA SER A 170 12.46 13.35 -21.72
C SER A 170 13.19 12.46 -20.73
N MET A 171 12.82 11.19 -20.71
CA MET A 171 13.47 10.17 -19.86
C MET A 171 15.00 10.08 -20.09
N SER A 172 15.46 10.39 -21.29
CA SER A 172 16.89 10.36 -21.63
C SER A 172 17.67 11.62 -21.25
N ARG A 173 17.00 12.74 -20.99
CA ARG A 173 17.63 14.05 -20.70
C ARG A 173 17.32 14.59 -19.33
N GLY A 174 16.10 14.39 -18.87
CA GLY A 174 15.59 14.85 -17.60
C GLY A 174 14.12 15.21 -17.66
N LEU A 175 13.48 15.16 -16.53
CA LEU A 175 12.08 15.52 -16.33
C LEU A 175 12.02 16.74 -15.39
N PHE A 176 11.13 17.65 -15.67
CA PHE A 176 10.83 18.80 -14.82
C PHE A 176 9.47 18.59 -14.17
N PHE A 177 9.39 18.86 -12.88
CA PHE A 177 8.12 18.88 -12.18
C PHE A 177 7.39 20.19 -12.48
N VAL A 178 6.18 20.06 -13.03
CA VAL A 178 5.32 21.20 -13.39
C VAL A 178 4.02 21.09 -12.58
N HIS A 179 3.77 22.07 -11.74
CA HIS A 179 2.57 22.15 -10.90
C HIS A 179 1.28 22.20 -11.72
N ALA A 180 0.21 21.61 -11.17
CA ALA A 180 -1.13 21.84 -11.66
C ALA A 180 -1.56 23.30 -11.47
N GLU A 181 -2.49 23.76 -12.30
CA GLU A 181 -3.05 25.13 -12.20
C GLU A 181 -4.06 25.24 -11.04
N THR A 182 -3.64 24.93 -9.83
CA THR A 182 -4.47 24.92 -8.61
C THR A 182 -4.65 26.31 -7.99
N ALA A 183 -3.73 27.23 -8.26
CA ALA A 183 -3.78 28.58 -7.71
C ALA A 183 -4.83 29.44 -8.44
N GLU A 184 -5.68 30.10 -7.66
CA GLU A 184 -6.62 31.12 -8.19
C GLU A 184 -5.96 32.48 -8.32
N SER A 185 -6.32 33.20 -9.37
CA SER A 185 -6.01 34.62 -9.54
C SER A 185 -7.27 35.40 -9.88
N PRO A 186 -7.26 36.73 -9.75
CA PRO A 186 -8.42 37.57 -10.15
C PRO A 186 -8.84 37.39 -11.62
N TYR A 187 -7.98 36.82 -12.44
CA TYR A 187 -8.18 36.69 -13.88
C TYR A 187 -8.35 35.22 -14.35
N VAL A 188 -7.96 34.27 -13.55
CA VAL A 188 -7.96 32.86 -13.94
C VAL A 188 -8.48 32.01 -12.77
N ALA A 189 -9.56 31.30 -13.01
CA ALA A 189 -10.06 30.30 -12.05
C ALA A 189 -9.09 29.13 -11.88
N SER A 190 -9.08 28.51 -10.71
CA SER A 190 -8.35 27.27 -10.45
C SER A 190 -8.77 26.16 -11.41
N ARG A 191 -7.80 25.44 -11.94
CA ARG A 191 -7.98 24.29 -12.84
C ARG A 191 -7.12 23.14 -12.35
N PRO A 192 -7.53 22.49 -11.26
CA PRO A 192 -6.72 21.45 -10.62
C PRO A 192 -6.54 20.19 -11.48
N PHE A 193 -7.22 20.10 -12.61
CA PHE A 193 -7.06 19.04 -13.59
C PHE A 193 -6.05 19.37 -14.70
N ARG A 194 -5.45 20.56 -14.70
CA ARG A 194 -4.62 21.04 -15.82
C ARG A 194 -3.18 21.29 -15.42
N VAL A 195 -2.26 20.77 -16.23
CA VAL A 195 -0.84 21.11 -16.21
C VAL A 195 -0.46 21.80 -17.52
N ASN A 196 0.21 22.93 -17.40
CA ASN A 196 0.61 23.75 -18.52
C ASN A 196 2.09 23.53 -18.81
N ALA A 197 2.36 22.73 -19.81
CA ALA A 197 3.70 22.28 -20.21
C ALA A 197 4.07 22.88 -21.56
N GLY A 198 4.48 24.16 -21.57
CA GLY A 198 4.88 24.78 -22.81
C GLY A 198 5.62 26.08 -22.65
#